data_c1192df65e8fe762f17bc62a0c607485
#
_entry.id   c1192df65e8fe762f17bc62a0c607485
#
_cell.length_a   1.000
_cell.length_b   1.000
_cell.length_c   1.000
_cell.angle_alpha   90.00
_cell.angle_beta   90.00
_cell.angle_gamma   90.00
#
_symmetry.space_group_name_H-M   'P 1'
#
loop_
_entity.id
_entity.type
_entity.pdbx_description
1 polymer ?
#
loop_
_entity_poly.entity_id
_entity_poly.type
_entity_poly.pdbx_seq_one_letter_code
_entity_poly.pdbx_strand_id
1 'polypeptide(L)'
;MHLVLTPSWYPDRRHPNNGSFFRDQAGMLRRAGMRVGVIALTPTSAWRARRGLSVDVEDGVVVVRGDVPLVPKGIAPGDRASARAAAGRAADLYDRTVRELGGADPVPDVVHAHSVFTGIHVGLRAAGRWGAGLAITEHRPSSTDRSRLGWRYRALRRDLRRAGARAAVSTPFARALEDYWGVGSWEVIALPVNDAVFDVPRPEDRRRAGGGGDSGPLTVCHVSHLGRNKRPEETVRAVARLARADRAAGREPTRLLLVGGEPGEIEPLRALARAEGIAQCSTFTGRVPHEDVAGFMARSDVFVLASEVEAGGTVLAEAQALGLACVATPTWAGRFMVEPECGVVLPAAAQAGGEVLVSALTRALTRVTAAVRDGDYRPEAIRARARERFGEKIFVSASLEFYEQALRGRTLNE
;
A
#
# COMPACT_ATOMS: atom_id res chain seq x y z
N MET A 1 8.02 19.95 14.53
CA MET A 1 8.52 19.70 13.17
C MET A 1 7.43 20.03 12.15
N HIS A 2 7.78 20.67 11.05
CA HIS A 2 6.89 20.96 9.93
C HIS A 2 7.32 20.13 8.72
N LEU A 3 6.39 19.36 8.16
CA LEU A 3 6.61 18.45 7.04
C LEU A 3 5.78 18.86 5.82
N VAL A 4 6.34 18.74 4.64
CA VAL A 4 5.58 18.79 3.40
C VAL A 4 5.78 17.46 2.66
N LEU A 5 4.71 16.67 2.57
CA LEU A 5 4.68 15.43 1.80
C LEU A 5 4.48 15.74 0.32
N THR A 6 5.26 15.10 -0.55
CA THR A 6 5.12 15.28 -2.01
C THR A 6 4.83 13.94 -2.70
N PRO A 7 3.60 13.40 -2.54
CA PRO A 7 3.20 12.16 -3.17
C PRO A 7 3.01 12.34 -4.68
N SER A 8 3.37 11.30 -5.45
CA SER A 8 3.16 11.24 -6.91
C SER A 8 1.73 10.85 -7.31
N TRP A 9 0.89 10.50 -6.36
CA TRP A 9 -0.57 10.28 -6.46
C TRP A 9 -1.19 10.47 -5.07
N TYR A 10 -2.41 10.95 -5.03
CA TYR A 10 -3.12 11.26 -3.79
C TYR A 10 -4.62 11.18 -4.03
N PRO A 11 -5.46 10.86 -3.03
CA PRO A 11 -6.89 10.80 -3.20
C PRO A 11 -7.48 12.08 -3.79
N ASP A 12 -8.41 11.94 -4.72
CA ASP A 12 -9.24 13.02 -5.23
C ASP A 12 -10.71 12.59 -5.31
N ARG A 13 -11.60 13.51 -5.66
CA ARG A 13 -13.04 13.22 -5.75
C ARG A 13 -13.39 12.14 -6.77
N ARG A 14 -12.56 11.93 -7.81
CA ARG A 14 -12.78 10.91 -8.84
C ARG A 14 -12.17 9.54 -8.45
N HIS A 15 -11.10 9.59 -7.67
CA HIS A 15 -10.33 8.41 -7.27
C HIS A 15 -10.04 8.44 -5.76
N PRO A 16 -11.08 8.32 -4.90
CA PRO A 16 -10.94 8.51 -3.45
C PRO A 16 -10.02 7.49 -2.78
N ASN A 17 -9.87 6.31 -3.37
CA ASN A 17 -9.00 5.25 -2.82
C ASN A 17 -7.57 5.29 -3.37
N ASN A 18 -7.28 6.15 -4.35
CA ASN A 18 -5.95 6.19 -4.97
C ASN A 18 -4.95 6.92 -4.09
N GLY A 19 -4.10 6.17 -3.39
CA GLY A 19 -3.12 6.73 -2.47
C GLY A 19 -3.72 7.15 -1.12
N SER A 20 -4.84 6.55 -0.70
CA SER A 20 -5.48 6.79 0.61
C SER A 20 -4.49 6.66 1.77
N PHE A 21 -3.57 5.71 1.70
CA PHE A 21 -2.52 5.52 2.71
C PHE A 21 -1.62 6.77 2.91
N PHE A 22 -1.42 7.65 1.92
CA PHE A 22 -0.70 8.91 2.12
C PHE A 22 -1.50 9.90 2.96
N ARG A 23 -2.83 9.93 2.76
CA ARG A 23 -3.73 10.74 3.59
C ARG A 23 -3.73 10.23 5.03
N ASP A 24 -3.78 8.90 5.20
CA ASP A 24 -3.73 8.28 6.51
C ASP A 24 -2.40 8.59 7.21
N GLN A 25 -1.26 8.46 6.53
CA GLN A 25 0.05 8.84 7.05
C GLN A 25 0.13 10.31 7.44
N ALA A 26 -0.37 11.23 6.60
CA ALA A 26 -0.44 12.65 6.93
C ALA A 26 -1.25 12.90 8.21
N GLY A 27 -2.39 12.22 8.35
CA GLY A 27 -3.22 12.26 9.55
C GLY A 27 -2.51 11.75 10.80
N MET A 28 -1.80 10.60 10.70
CA MET A 28 -1.02 10.02 11.80
C MET A 28 0.09 10.97 12.27
N LEU A 29 0.87 11.51 11.35
CA LEU A 29 1.94 12.47 11.66
C LEU A 29 1.38 13.75 12.31
N ARG A 30 0.21 14.22 11.84
CA ARG A 30 -0.46 15.38 12.44
C ARG A 30 -0.96 15.09 13.86
N ARG A 31 -1.59 13.92 14.11
CA ARG A 31 -2.00 13.51 15.47
C ARG A 31 -0.82 13.38 16.42
N ALA A 32 0.35 13.04 15.89
CA ALA A 32 1.60 13.03 16.66
C ALA A 32 2.22 14.42 16.92
N GLY A 33 1.49 15.51 16.60
CA GLY A 33 1.90 16.88 16.89
C GLY A 33 2.77 17.55 15.82
N MET A 34 2.95 16.93 14.65
CA MET A 34 3.66 17.54 13.53
C MET A 34 2.74 18.45 12.72
N ARG A 35 3.27 19.54 12.20
CA ARG A 35 2.59 20.31 11.15
C ARG A 35 2.80 19.57 9.83
N VAL A 36 1.74 19.31 9.10
CA VAL A 36 1.80 18.55 7.84
C VAL A 36 1.10 19.31 6.72
N GLY A 37 1.78 19.47 5.60
CA GLY A 37 1.22 19.91 4.34
C GLY A 37 1.41 18.85 3.26
N VAL A 38 0.65 18.92 2.19
CA VAL A 38 0.73 18.00 1.06
C VAL A 38 0.79 18.76 -0.26
N ILE A 39 1.75 18.42 -1.11
CA ILE A 39 1.84 18.86 -2.50
C ILE A 39 1.75 17.63 -3.39
N ALA A 40 0.53 17.31 -3.83
CA ALA A 40 0.22 16.14 -4.64
C ALA A 40 0.30 16.49 -6.13
N LEU A 41 1.40 16.12 -6.77
CA LEU A 41 1.63 16.39 -8.19
C LEU A 41 1.66 15.07 -8.98
N THR A 42 0.58 14.80 -9.71
CA THR A 42 0.41 13.56 -10.46
C THR A 42 1.11 13.59 -11.82
N PRO A 43 1.99 12.63 -12.13
CA PRO A 43 2.57 12.50 -13.47
C PRO A 43 1.48 12.19 -14.50
N THR A 44 1.31 13.08 -15.47
CA THR A 44 0.23 12.99 -16.47
C THR A 44 0.78 13.29 -17.87
N SER A 45 0.28 12.60 -18.90
CA SER A 45 0.67 12.92 -20.29
C SER A 45 0.39 14.39 -20.60
N ALA A 46 1.32 15.08 -21.25
CA ALA A 46 1.28 16.54 -21.44
C ALA A 46 -0.04 17.05 -22.06
N TRP A 47 -0.65 16.27 -22.97
CA TRP A 47 -1.95 16.61 -23.57
C TRP A 47 -3.18 16.35 -22.70
N ARG A 48 -3.03 15.62 -21.59
CA ARG A 48 -4.10 15.37 -20.59
C ARG A 48 -3.90 16.15 -19.31
N ALA A 49 -2.71 16.74 -19.12
CA ALA A 49 -2.36 17.45 -17.91
C ALA A 49 -3.22 18.70 -17.72
N ARG A 50 -3.77 18.86 -16.54
CA ARG A 50 -4.45 20.08 -16.11
C ARG A 50 -3.42 21.20 -15.95
N ARG A 51 -3.73 22.39 -16.43
CA ARG A 51 -2.82 23.55 -16.35
C ARG A 51 -2.90 24.28 -15.00
N GLY A 52 -3.98 24.09 -14.26
CA GLY A 52 -4.23 24.73 -12.97
C GLY A 52 -3.80 23.88 -11.77
N LEU A 53 -3.56 24.58 -10.67
CA LEU A 53 -3.43 23.97 -9.34
C LEU A 53 -4.73 24.23 -8.59
N SER A 54 -5.11 23.30 -7.71
CA SER A 54 -6.16 23.50 -6.71
C SER A 54 -5.56 23.36 -5.31
N VAL A 55 -6.20 23.99 -4.34
CA VAL A 55 -5.85 23.87 -2.93
C VAL A 55 -7.12 23.61 -2.13
N ASP A 56 -7.02 22.68 -1.20
CA ASP A 56 -8.07 22.32 -0.25
C ASP A 56 -7.44 22.25 1.16
N VAL A 57 -8.29 22.35 2.19
CA VAL A 57 -7.88 22.05 3.57
C VAL A 57 -8.66 20.81 4.01
N GLU A 58 -7.95 19.71 4.21
CA GLU A 58 -8.52 18.41 4.57
C GLU A 58 -8.04 18.04 5.97
N ASP A 59 -8.95 17.94 6.93
CA ASP A 59 -8.65 17.63 8.34
C ASP A 59 -7.51 18.49 8.91
N GLY A 60 -7.45 19.78 8.54
CA GLY A 60 -6.41 20.71 8.96
C GLY A 60 -5.07 20.57 8.24
N VAL A 61 -5.00 19.76 7.19
CA VAL A 61 -3.85 19.64 6.27
C VAL A 61 -4.11 20.47 5.02
N VAL A 62 -3.20 21.38 4.70
CA VAL A 62 -3.24 22.11 3.40
C VAL A 62 -2.77 21.17 2.31
N VAL A 63 -3.63 20.90 1.32
CA VAL A 63 -3.37 19.98 0.21
C VAL A 63 -3.41 20.75 -1.12
N VAL A 64 -2.26 20.92 -1.75
CA VAL A 64 -2.14 21.48 -3.10
C VAL A 64 -2.11 20.34 -4.11
N ARG A 65 -2.98 20.38 -5.12
CA ARG A 65 -3.08 19.35 -6.17
C ARG A 65 -2.77 19.93 -7.54
N GLY A 66 -2.15 19.11 -8.37
CA GLY A 66 -1.88 19.45 -9.77
C GLY A 66 -1.26 18.30 -10.54
N ASP A 67 -0.88 18.59 -11.78
CA ASP A 67 -0.25 17.61 -12.65
C ASP A 67 1.19 18.00 -12.98
N VAL A 68 2.04 16.98 -13.13
CA VAL A 68 3.35 17.10 -13.80
C VAL A 68 3.18 16.66 -15.25
N PRO A 69 3.17 17.58 -16.22
CA PRO A 69 3.10 17.21 -17.62
C PRO A 69 4.35 16.42 -18.05
N LEU A 70 4.14 15.20 -18.52
CA LEU A 70 5.21 14.33 -19.02
C LEU A 70 5.26 14.37 -20.55
N VAL A 71 6.46 14.48 -21.09
CA VAL A 71 6.71 14.38 -22.53
C VAL A 71 6.65 12.89 -22.94
N PRO A 72 6.04 12.58 -24.10
CA PRO A 72 6.01 11.21 -24.63
C PRO A 72 7.41 10.62 -24.77
N LYS A 73 7.50 9.30 -24.59
CA LYS A 73 8.74 8.52 -24.69
C LYS A 73 9.87 8.92 -23.71
N GLY A 74 9.56 9.71 -22.68
CA GLY A 74 10.43 9.86 -21.53
C GLY A 74 11.72 10.63 -21.78
N ILE A 75 11.65 11.77 -22.42
CA ILE A 75 12.82 12.66 -22.56
C ILE A 75 13.14 13.25 -21.18
N ALA A 76 14.13 12.68 -20.52
CA ALA A 76 14.48 12.98 -19.12
C ALA A 76 14.68 14.48 -18.80
N PRO A 77 15.32 15.31 -19.63
CA PRO A 77 15.43 16.75 -19.36
C PRO A 77 14.08 17.45 -19.30
N GLY A 78 13.14 17.11 -20.20
CA GLY A 78 11.80 17.68 -20.24
C GLY A 78 10.96 17.30 -19.02
N ASP A 79 10.95 16.02 -18.65
CA ASP A 79 10.23 15.55 -17.46
C ASP A 79 10.73 16.22 -16.18
N ARG A 80 12.05 16.35 -16.04
CA ARG A 80 12.68 17.02 -14.90
C ARG A 80 12.32 18.51 -14.84
N ALA A 81 12.36 19.22 -15.97
CA ALA A 81 11.99 20.62 -16.06
C ALA A 81 10.52 20.83 -15.71
N SER A 82 9.63 19.99 -16.27
CA SER A 82 8.19 20.03 -15.97
C SER A 82 7.90 19.79 -14.48
N ALA A 83 8.52 18.77 -13.88
CA ALA A 83 8.35 18.46 -12.47
C ALA A 83 8.83 19.63 -11.58
N ARG A 84 9.97 20.22 -11.89
CA ARG A 84 10.50 21.39 -11.15
C ARG A 84 9.63 22.63 -11.28
N ALA A 85 9.13 22.90 -12.48
CA ALA A 85 8.22 24.04 -12.71
C ALA A 85 6.88 23.86 -11.98
N ALA A 86 6.30 22.65 -12.04
CA ALA A 86 5.08 22.33 -11.30
C ALA A 86 5.28 22.44 -9.79
N ALA A 87 6.37 21.89 -9.26
CA ALA A 87 6.72 21.96 -7.85
C ALA A 87 6.92 23.40 -7.35
N GLY A 88 7.58 24.25 -8.15
CA GLY A 88 7.76 25.66 -7.82
C GLY A 88 6.43 26.39 -7.65
N ARG A 89 5.53 26.27 -8.64
CA ARG A 89 4.19 26.88 -8.58
C ARG A 89 3.34 26.35 -7.42
N ALA A 90 3.43 25.04 -7.17
CA ALA A 90 2.69 24.41 -6.08
C ALA A 90 3.19 24.87 -4.70
N ALA A 91 4.51 25.02 -4.53
CA ALA A 91 5.10 25.57 -3.32
C ALA A 91 4.72 27.03 -3.10
N ASP A 92 4.67 27.86 -4.19
CA ASP A 92 4.20 29.25 -4.10
C ASP A 92 2.73 29.34 -3.66
N LEU A 93 1.89 28.44 -4.16
CA LEU A 93 0.48 28.37 -3.75
C LEU A 93 0.35 27.91 -2.30
N TYR A 94 1.11 26.88 -1.91
CA TYR A 94 1.17 26.39 -0.54
C TYR A 94 1.54 27.51 0.44
N ASP A 95 2.63 28.22 0.19
CA ASP A 95 3.11 29.33 1.04
C ASP A 95 2.04 30.42 1.22
N ARG A 96 1.38 30.82 0.13
CA ARG A 96 0.30 31.83 0.21
C ARG A 96 -0.87 31.31 1.06
N THR A 97 -1.34 30.11 0.80
CA THR A 97 -2.47 29.53 1.53
C THR A 97 -2.20 29.41 3.02
N VAL A 98 -1.00 28.93 3.41
CA VAL A 98 -0.64 28.83 4.84
C VAL A 98 -0.63 30.18 5.51
N ARG A 99 -0.13 31.23 4.85
CA ARG A 99 -0.14 32.61 5.41
C ARG A 99 -1.56 33.17 5.51
N GLU A 100 -2.39 32.97 4.51
CA GLU A 100 -3.80 33.42 4.48
C GLU A 100 -4.64 32.76 5.58
N LEU A 101 -4.34 31.53 5.95
CA LEU A 101 -4.99 30.82 7.06
C LEU A 101 -4.52 31.31 8.46
N GLY A 102 -3.72 32.38 8.53
CA GLY A 102 -3.18 32.90 9.79
C GLY A 102 -2.12 31.96 10.41
N GLY A 103 -1.58 31.07 9.61
CA GLY A 103 -0.57 30.11 10.01
C GLY A 103 0.78 30.75 10.31
N ALA A 104 1.57 30.04 11.10
CA ALA A 104 2.98 30.32 11.30
C ALA A 104 3.77 30.19 9.98
N ASP A 105 5.08 30.33 10.03
CA ASP A 105 5.99 30.19 8.90
C ASP A 105 5.63 28.99 8.00
N PRO A 106 5.35 29.19 6.68
CA PRO A 106 5.04 28.11 5.76
C PRO A 106 6.26 27.21 5.44
N VAL A 107 7.47 27.61 5.81
CA VAL A 107 8.71 26.88 5.52
C VAL A 107 8.74 25.56 6.29
N PRO A 108 8.81 24.39 5.60
CA PRO A 108 8.94 23.11 6.27
C PRO A 108 10.39 22.84 6.73
N ASP A 109 10.53 22.05 7.77
CA ASP A 109 11.82 21.48 8.17
C ASP A 109 12.29 20.41 7.19
N VAL A 110 11.34 19.56 6.75
CA VAL A 110 11.59 18.44 5.84
C VAL A 110 10.55 18.37 4.73
N VAL A 111 11.01 18.14 3.51
CA VAL A 111 10.19 17.69 2.39
C VAL A 111 10.34 16.19 2.24
N HIS A 112 9.23 15.47 2.32
CA HIS A 112 9.21 14.02 2.14
C HIS A 112 8.62 13.64 0.78
N ALA A 113 9.48 13.27 -0.15
CA ALA A 113 9.09 12.79 -1.47
C ALA A 113 8.63 11.34 -1.41
N HIS A 114 7.58 11.01 -2.15
CA HIS A 114 7.13 9.63 -2.30
C HIS A 114 7.23 9.19 -3.75
N SER A 115 7.89 8.07 -3.94
CA SER A 115 8.27 7.46 -5.22
C SER A 115 9.37 8.18 -5.97
N VAL A 116 10.32 7.39 -6.50
CA VAL A 116 11.47 7.90 -7.23
C VAL A 116 11.05 8.70 -8.45
N PHE A 117 10.18 8.15 -9.27
CA PHE A 117 9.66 8.87 -10.45
C PHE A 117 8.21 9.31 -10.22
N THR A 118 7.87 10.56 -10.27
CA THR A 118 8.56 11.85 -10.46
C THR A 118 8.92 12.51 -9.11
N GLY A 119 8.62 11.85 -8.00
CA GLY A 119 8.69 12.39 -6.64
C GLY A 119 10.02 13.03 -6.31
N ILE A 120 11.15 12.39 -6.67
CA ILE A 120 12.48 12.96 -6.37
C ILE A 120 12.71 14.33 -7.03
N HIS A 121 12.20 14.54 -8.25
CA HIS A 121 12.36 15.83 -8.93
C HIS A 121 11.51 16.94 -8.29
N VAL A 122 10.30 16.56 -7.85
CA VAL A 122 9.37 17.45 -7.12
C VAL A 122 9.96 17.79 -5.76
N GLY A 123 10.35 16.76 -5.00
CA GLY A 123 10.93 16.90 -3.65
C GLY A 123 12.19 17.77 -3.64
N LEU A 124 13.14 17.51 -4.56
CA LEU A 124 14.36 18.33 -4.69
C LEU A 124 14.07 19.80 -4.98
N ARG A 125 13.07 20.09 -5.83
CA ARG A 125 12.72 21.48 -6.12
C ARG A 125 12.07 22.16 -4.91
N ALA A 126 11.18 21.45 -4.23
CA ALA A 126 10.50 21.95 -3.05
C ALA A 126 11.49 22.15 -1.88
N ALA A 127 12.31 21.14 -1.59
CA ALA A 127 13.33 21.23 -0.53
C ALA A 127 14.31 22.36 -0.80
N GLY A 128 14.83 22.49 -2.03
CA GLY A 128 15.76 23.56 -2.38
C GLY A 128 15.15 24.96 -2.34
N ARG A 129 13.83 25.10 -2.52
CA ARG A 129 13.13 26.40 -2.36
C ARG A 129 13.12 26.86 -0.91
N TRP A 130 12.89 25.94 0.02
CA TRP A 130 12.72 26.24 1.44
C TRP A 130 14.01 26.00 2.26
N GLY A 131 15.09 25.52 1.63
CA GLY A 131 16.27 25.08 2.35
C GLY A 131 15.99 23.92 3.29
N ALA A 132 14.97 23.10 3.02
CA ALA A 132 14.52 22.00 3.87
C ALA A 132 15.35 20.72 3.67
N GLY A 133 15.37 19.82 4.67
CA GLY A 133 15.87 18.47 4.49
C GLY A 133 15.03 17.71 3.45
N LEU A 134 15.65 16.79 2.71
CA LEU A 134 14.95 15.94 1.73
C LEU A 134 14.99 14.49 2.16
N ALA A 135 13.81 13.91 2.41
CA ALA A 135 13.58 12.49 2.58
C ALA A 135 12.85 11.91 1.37
N ILE A 136 13.05 10.63 1.07
CA ILE A 136 12.29 9.93 0.02
C ILE A 136 11.95 8.50 0.44
N THR A 137 10.68 8.10 0.25
CA THR A 137 10.23 6.72 0.40
C THR A 137 9.73 6.17 -0.94
N GLU A 138 10.19 4.98 -1.31
CA GLU A 138 9.75 4.31 -2.53
C GLU A 138 8.68 3.26 -2.23
N HIS A 139 7.60 3.28 -3.03
CA HIS A 139 6.44 2.41 -2.90
C HIS A 139 6.21 1.53 -4.13
N ARG A 140 6.78 1.89 -5.27
CA ARG A 140 6.46 1.28 -6.57
C ARG A 140 7.46 0.21 -6.96
N PRO A 141 7.02 -1.05 -7.16
CA PRO A 141 7.88 -2.10 -7.73
C PRO A 141 8.55 -1.71 -9.04
N SER A 142 7.87 -0.91 -9.87
CA SER A 142 8.38 -0.44 -11.16
C SER A 142 9.64 0.44 -11.08
N SER A 143 10.00 0.91 -9.90
CA SER A 143 11.22 1.70 -9.69
C SER A 143 12.51 0.88 -9.77
N THR A 144 12.41 -0.46 -9.83
CA THR A 144 13.51 -1.38 -10.13
C THR A 144 13.45 -1.95 -11.55
N ASP A 145 12.55 -1.43 -12.40
CA ASP A 145 12.40 -1.88 -13.78
C ASP A 145 13.08 -0.90 -14.74
N ARG A 146 14.26 -1.27 -15.23
CA ARG A 146 15.05 -0.45 -16.15
C ARG A 146 14.36 -0.21 -17.48
N SER A 147 13.54 -1.14 -17.93
CA SER A 147 12.79 -1.01 -19.19
C SER A 147 11.78 0.14 -19.12
N ARG A 148 11.18 0.37 -17.96
CA ARG A 148 10.24 1.45 -17.70
C ARG A 148 10.90 2.80 -17.46
N LEU A 149 12.11 2.83 -16.90
CA LEU A 149 12.81 4.06 -16.59
C LEU A 149 13.60 4.62 -17.77
N GLY A 150 14.16 3.76 -18.61
CA GLY A 150 14.87 4.14 -19.84
C GLY A 150 15.90 5.26 -19.60
N TRP A 151 15.80 6.33 -20.37
CA TRP A 151 16.70 7.50 -20.29
C TRP A 151 16.63 8.26 -18.96
N ARG A 152 15.55 8.09 -18.19
CA ARG A 152 15.35 8.73 -16.87
C ARG A 152 16.31 8.21 -15.81
N TYR A 153 16.78 6.96 -15.95
CA TYR A 153 17.58 6.29 -14.91
C TYR A 153 18.75 7.12 -14.40
N ARG A 154 19.59 7.64 -15.31
CA ARG A 154 20.77 8.43 -14.91
C ARG A 154 20.41 9.72 -14.17
N ALA A 155 19.37 10.40 -14.61
CA ALA A 155 18.89 11.63 -13.99
C ALA A 155 18.32 11.36 -12.60
N LEU A 156 17.46 10.33 -12.48
CA LEU A 156 16.86 9.91 -11.22
C LEU A 156 17.93 9.45 -10.23
N ARG A 157 18.90 8.64 -10.66
CA ARG A 157 20.01 8.16 -9.82
C ARG A 157 20.85 9.33 -9.27
N ARG A 158 21.17 10.32 -10.11
CA ARG A 158 21.87 11.53 -9.69
C ARG A 158 21.09 12.32 -8.65
N ASP A 159 19.78 12.48 -8.87
CA ASP A 159 18.93 13.27 -7.99
C ASP A 159 18.64 12.51 -6.66
N LEU A 160 18.57 11.16 -6.68
CA LEU A 160 18.46 10.32 -5.48
C LEU A 160 19.66 10.45 -4.53
N ARG A 161 20.87 10.67 -5.04
CA ARG A 161 22.06 10.90 -4.21
C ARG A 161 21.98 12.17 -3.35
N ARG A 162 21.11 13.09 -3.71
CA ARG A 162 20.89 14.35 -3.01
C ARG A 162 19.85 14.26 -1.90
N ALA A 163 19.14 13.13 -1.79
CA ALA A 163 18.26 12.90 -0.66
C ALA A 163 19.10 12.62 0.60
N GLY A 164 18.80 13.33 1.68
CA GLY A 164 19.47 13.12 2.97
C GLY A 164 19.08 11.79 3.62
N ALA A 165 17.85 11.32 3.38
CA ALA A 165 17.36 10.03 3.84
C ALA A 165 16.55 9.31 2.75
N ARG A 166 16.66 7.99 2.68
CA ARG A 166 15.97 7.12 1.72
C ARG A 166 15.34 5.94 2.44
N ALA A 167 14.08 5.63 2.14
CA ALA A 167 13.37 4.50 2.70
C ALA A 167 12.60 3.70 1.65
N ALA A 168 12.35 2.45 1.98
CA ALA A 168 11.47 1.53 1.27
C ALA A 168 10.43 0.94 2.23
N VAL A 169 9.36 0.38 1.69
CA VAL A 169 8.23 -0.12 2.47
C VAL A 169 8.39 -1.57 2.94
N SER A 170 9.51 -2.22 2.62
CA SER A 170 9.84 -3.57 3.10
C SER A 170 11.33 -3.86 2.94
N THR A 171 11.89 -4.71 3.81
CA THR A 171 13.32 -5.08 3.76
C THR A 171 13.75 -5.71 2.43
N PRO A 172 13.00 -6.66 1.84
CA PRO A 172 13.41 -7.20 0.55
C PRO A 172 13.36 -6.17 -0.58
N PHE A 173 12.45 -5.19 -0.50
CA PHE A 173 12.36 -4.12 -1.48
C PHE A 173 13.48 -3.08 -1.29
N ALA A 174 13.85 -2.75 -0.05
CA ALA A 174 15.01 -1.90 0.25
C ALA A 174 16.29 -2.44 -0.40
N ARG A 175 16.58 -3.74 -0.20
CA ARG A 175 17.71 -4.41 -0.83
C ARG A 175 17.66 -4.35 -2.37
N ALA A 176 16.50 -4.60 -2.97
CA ALA A 176 16.32 -4.50 -4.41
C ALA A 176 16.57 -3.07 -4.94
N LEU A 177 16.23 -2.04 -4.17
CA LEU A 177 16.50 -0.64 -4.51
C LEU A 177 17.99 -0.30 -4.33
N GLU A 178 18.65 -0.81 -3.30
CA GLU A 178 20.10 -0.66 -3.10
C GLU A 178 20.90 -1.25 -4.27
N ASP A 179 20.58 -2.50 -4.63
CA ASP A 179 21.22 -3.20 -5.76
C ASP A 179 20.98 -2.47 -7.08
N TYR A 180 19.77 -1.98 -7.29
CA TYR A 180 19.39 -1.37 -8.55
C TYR A 180 19.94 0.06 -8.71
N TRP A 181 19.82 0.90 -7.68
CA TRP A 181 20.20 2.31 -7.77
C TRP A 181 21.66 2.56 -7.42
N GLY A 182 22.25 1.81 -6.49
CA GLY A 182 23.62 2.00 -6.02
C GLY A 182 23.87 3.42 -5.49
N VAL A 183 22.96 3.91 -4.64
CA VAL A 183 22.98 5.30 -4.10
C VAL A 183 23.04 5.36 -2.58
N GLY A 184 23.53 4.33 -1.92
CA GLY A 184 23.60 4.20 -0.46
C GLY A 184 22.44 3.36 0.10
N SER A 185 22.35 3.31 1.43
CA SER A 185 21.36 2.50 2.15
C SER A 185 19.93 3.03 2.01
N TRP A 186 18.98 2.09 2.08
CA TRP A 186 17.57 2.37 2.15
C TRP A 186 17.03 1.80 3.46
N GLU A 187 16.49 2.66 4.29
CA GLU A 187 15.82 2.24 5.51
C GLU A 187 14.49 1.55 5.21
N VAL A 188 13.91 0.93 6.22
CA VAL A 188 12.60 0.30 6.09
C VAL A 188 11.60 1.02 6.97
N ILE A 189 10.62 1.65 6.32
CA ILE A 189 9.44 2.21 6.98
C ILE A 189 8.24 1.44 6.45
N ALA A 190 7.77 0.47 7.23
CA ALA A 190 6.59 -0.32 6.88
C ALA A 190 5.36 0.59 6.74
N LEU A 191 4.48 0.24 5.79
CA LEU A 191 3.22 0.95 5.66
C LEU A 191 2.37 0.72 6.92
N PRO A 192 1.90 1.79 7.59
CA PRO A 192 1.13 1.67 8.82
C PRO A 192 -0.31 1.24 8.56
N VAL A 193 -0.91 0.66 9.58
CA VAL A 193 -2.36 0.47 9.67
C VAL A 193 -2.94 1.53 10.60
N ASN A 194 -4.02 2.16 10.18
CA ASN A 194 -4.76 3.10 11.01
C ASN A 194 -5.30 2.38 12.26
N ASP A 195 -5.12 2.97 13.43
CA ASP A 195 -5.55 2.38 14.70
C ASP A 195 -7.04 2.05 14.70
N ALA A 196 -7.89 2.79 13.97
CA ALA A 196 -9.30 2.49 13.79
C ALA A 196 -9.57 1.10 13.17
N VAL A 197 -8.66 0.55 12.37
CA VAL A 197 -8.77 -0.82 11.82
C VAL A 197 -8.63 -1.86 12.92
N PHE A 198 -7.73 -1.62 13.89
CA PHE A 198 -7.57 -2.52 15.04
C PHE A 198 -8.79 -2.53 15.96
N ASP A 199 -9.59 -1.47 15.94
CA ASP A 199 -10.78 -1.33 16.78
C ASP A 199 -12.08 -1.83 16.11
N VAL A 200 -11.99 -2.25 14.83
CA VAL A 200 -13.14 -2.85 14.15
C VAL A 200 -13.51 -4.16 14.84
N PRO A 201 -14.74 -4.29 15.33
CA PRO A 201 -15.18 -5.50 16.02
C PRO A 201 -15.27 -6.65 15.03
N ARG A 202 -14.69 -7.78 15.40
CA ARG A 202 -14.99 -9.04 14.72
C ARG A 202 -16.30 -9.58 15.27
N PRO A 203 -17.17 -10.14 14.42
CA PRO A 203 -18.34 -10.88 14.91
C PRO A 203 -17.82 -12.02 15.77
N GLU A 204 -17.79 -11.83 17.08
CA GLU A 204 -17.11 -12.71 18.04
C GLU A 204 -17.64 -14.14 18.05
N ASP A 205 -18.80 -14.42 17.48
CA ASP A 205 -19.53 -15.58 17.96
C ASP A 205 -20.07 -16.55 16.93
N ARG A 206 -19.55 -16.53 15.73
CA ARG A 206 -19.91 -17.64 14.81
C ARG A 206 -19.33 -18.99 15.25
N ARG A 207 -18.23 -18.99 16.04
CA ARG A 207 -17.54 -20.20 16.49
C ARG A 207 -17.81 -20.56 17.93
N ARG A 208 -18.15 -19.57 18.81
CA ARG A 208 -18.44 -19.82 20.23
C ARG A 208 -19.90 -20.15 20.51
N ALA A 209 -20.82 -19.73 19.66
CA ALA A 209 -22.27 -19.97 19.85
C ALA A 209 -22.72 -21.42 19.58
N GLY A 210 -21.88 -22.25 18.94
CA GLY A 210 -22.13 -23.70 18.78
C GLY A 210 -21.28 -24.47 19.78
N GLY A 211 -21.80 -24.68 20.97
CA GLY A 211 -21.16 -25.55 21.96
C GLY A 211 -20.80 -26.90 21.38
N GLY A 212 -19.54 -27.20 21.22
CA GLY A 212 -18.97 -28.52 20.93
C GLY A 212 -19.18 -29.01 19.49
N GLY A 213 -18.15 -28.93 18.66
CA GLY A 213 -18.08 -29.67 17.40
C GLY A 213 -18.54 -28.89 16.18
N ASP A 214 -17.64 -28.78 15.24
CA ASP A 214 -17.77 -28.28 13.87
C ASP A 214 -18.29 -26.84 13.73
N SER A 215 -17.37 -25.90 13.83
CA SER A 215 -17.58 -24.48 13.52
C SER A 215 -17.99 -24.31 12.05
N GLY A 216 -19.00 -23.51 11.79
CA GLY A 216 -19.53 -23.22 10.45
C GLY A 216 -18.48 -22.87 9.40
N PRO A 217 -18.88 -22.60 8.16
CA PRO A 217 -17.95 -22.47 7.02
C PRO A 217 -16.96 -21.34 7.23
N LEU A 218 -15.68 -21.61 6.98
CA LEU A 218 -14.65 -20.58 6.98
C LEU A 218 -14.81 -19.66 5.76
N THR A 219 -14.42 -18.40 5.90
CA THR A 219 -14.41 -17.41 4.81
C THR A 219 -12.98 -17.04 4.46
N VAL A 220 -12.60 -17.25 3.21
CA VAL A 220 -11.36 -16.76 2.61
C VAL A 220 -11.66 -15.42 1.93
N CYS A 221 -10.93 -14.38 2.32
CA CYS A 221 -11.07 -13.02 1.80
C CYS A 221 -9.90 -12.65 0.89
N HIS A 222 -10.20 -11.96 -0.22
CA HIS A 222 -9.23 -11.28 -1.07
C HIS A 222 -9.70 -9.86 -1.31
N VAL A 223 -8.84 -8.88 -1.04
CA VAL A 223 -9.12 -7.45 -1.23
C VAL A 223 -8.12 -6.85 -2.20
N SER A 224 -8.58 -6.31 -3.30
CA SER A 224 -7.76 -5.60 -4.28
C SER A 224 -8.61 -4.91 -5.33
N HIS A 225 -7.97 -4.21 -6.28
CA HIS A 225 -8.66 -3.72 -7.49
C HIS A 225 -9.01 -4.84 -8.50
N LEU A 226 -8.75 -6.11 -8.18
CA LEU A 226 -9.03 -7.33 -8.97
C LEU A 226 -8.39 -7.36 -10.37
N GLY A 227 -7.42 -6.49 -10.66
CA GLY A 227 -6.66 -6.56 -11.91
C GLY A 227 -5.81 -7.83 -12.00
N ARG A 228 -5.42 -8.20 -13.23
CA ARG A 228 -4.69 -9.46 -13.54
C ARG A 228 -3.43 -9.68 -12.70
N ASN A 229 -2.71 -8.61 -12.37
CA ASN A 229 -1.51 -8.68 -11.50
C ASN A 229 -1.82 -9.05 -10.04
N LYS A 230 -3.10 -9.03 -9.63
CA LYS A 230 -3.57 -9.50 -8.32
C LYS A 230 -4.03 -10.96 -8.34
N ARG A 231 -4.11 -11.55 -9.54
CA ARG A 231 -4.39 -12.98 -9.77
C ARG A 231 -5.65 -13.48 -9.05
N PRO A 232 -6.79 -12.75 -9.16
CA PRO A 232 -8.03 -13.15 -8.49
C PRO A 232 -8.59 -14.46 -9.05
N GLU A 233 -8.36 -14.79 -10.31
CA GLU A 233 -8.81 -16.04 -10.93
C GLU A 233 -8.19 -17.27 -10.27
N GLU A 234 -6.88 -17.22 -9.99
CA GLU A 234 -6.17 -18.30 -9.29
C GLU A 234 -6.69 -18.45 -7.85
N THR A 235 -7.07 -17.35 -7.21
CA THR A 235 -7.72 -17.38 -5.89
C THR A 235 -9.08 -18.06 -5.96
N VAL A 236 -9.93 -17.72 -6.94
CA VAL A 236 -11.24 -18.39 -7.16
C VAL A 236 -11.06 -19.88 -7.34
N ARG A 237 -10.14 -20.32 -8.23
CA ARG A 237 -9.89 -21.75 -8.49
C ARG A 237 -9.37 -22.49 -7.26
N ALA A 238 -8.47 -21.86 -6.50
CA ALA A 238 -7.92 -22.47 -5.28
C ALA A 238 -9.00 -22.66 -4.21
N VAL A 239 -9.84 -21.64 -3.97
CA VAL A 239 -10.96 -21.76 -3.02
C VAL A 239 -12.01 -22.76 -3.51
N ALA A 240 -12.25 -22.87 -4.83
CA ALA A 240 -13.13 -23.89 -5.37
C ALA A 240 -12.65 -25.32 -5.09
N ARG A 241 -11.35 -25.56 -5.18
CA ARG A 241 -10.76 -26.86 -4.81
C ARG A 241 -10.91 -27.14 -3.32
N LEU A 242 -10.70 -26.13 -2.48
CA LEU A 242 -10.89 -26.25 -1.03
C LEU A 242 -12.35 -26.55 -0.69
N ALA A 243 -13.29 -25.80 -1.25
CA ALA A 243 -14.73 -26.02 -1.03
C ALA A 243 -15.21 -27.41 -1.49
N ARG A 244 -14.62 -27.94 -2.58
CA ARG A 244 -14.86 -29.34 -3.00
C ARG A 244 -14.34 -30.36 -1.98
N ALA A 245 -13.15 -30.14 -1.45
CA ALA A 245 -12.57 -30.99 -0.43
C ALA A 245 -13.38 -30.95 0.88
N ASP A 246 -13.90 -29.78 1.27
CA ASP A 246 -14.79 -29.65 2.42
C ASP A 246 -16.07 -30.47 2.25
N ARG A 247 -16.74 -30.36 1.09
CA ARG A 247 -17.94 -31.16 0.79
C ARG A 247 -17.67 -32.67 0.83
N ALA A 248 -16.53 -33.10 0.24
CA ALA A 248 -16.15 -34.50 0.24
C ALA A 248 -15.86 -35.04 1.68
N ALA A 249 -15.47 -34.16 2.58
CA ALA A 249 -15.27 -34.46 3.99
C ALA A 249 -16.52 -34.24 4.86
N GLY A 250 -17.70 -34.01 4.25
CA GLY A 250 -18.97 -33.78 4.96
C GLY A 250 -19.05 -32.42 5.67
N ARG A 251 -18.17 -31.48 5.37
CA ARG A 251 -18.16 -30.12 5.95
C ARG A 251 -18.88 -29.12 5.07
N GLU A 252 -19.39 -28.05 5.67
CA GLU A 252 -19.83 -26.91 4.91
C GLU A 252 -18.67 -26.31 4.08
N PRO A 253 -18.92 -25.95 2.80
CA PRO A 253 -17.88 -25.48 1.91
C PRO A 253 -17.32 -24.15 2.36
N THR A 254 -16.00 -24.00 2.35
CA THR A 254 -15.33 -22.71 2.54
C THR A 254 -15.91 -21.66 1.60
N ARG A 255 -16.18 -20.47 2.13
CA ARG A 255 -16.73 -19.32 1.42
C ARG A 255 -15.62 -18.45 0.85
N LEU A 256 -15.90 -17.78 -0.26
CA LEU A 256 -15.03 -16.79 -0.89
C LEU A 256 -15.65 -15.40 -0.76
N LEU A 257 -14.87 -14.44 -0.27
CA LEU A 257 -15.22 -13.02 -0.29
C LEU A 257 -14.17 -12.25 -1.11
N LEU A 258 -14.61 -11.69 -2.25
CA LEU A 258 -13.80 -10.80 -3.08
C LEU A 258 -14.29 -9.36 -2.91
N VAL A 259 -13.42 -8.50 -2.41
CA VAL A 259 -13.71 -7.08 -2.14
C VAL A 259 -12.94 -6.21 -3.14
N GLY A 260 -13.64 -5.31 -3.81
CA GLY A 260 -13.09 -4.40 -4.81
C GLY A 260 -13.42 -4.80 -6.26
N GLY A 261 -12.73 -4.17 -7.21
CA GLY A 261 -12.94 -4.35 -8.63
C GLY A 261 -14.10 -3.54 -9.22
N GLU A 262 -14.01 -3.28 -10.50
CA GLU A 262 -15.07 -2.69 -11.30
C GLU A 262 -15.91 -3.80 -11.97
N PRO A 263 -17.09 -3.50 -12.52
CA PRO A 263 -17.92 -4.52 -13.19
C PRO A 263 -17.17 -5.36 -14.22
N GLY A 264 -16.27 -4.76 -14.98
CA GLY A 264 -15.48 -5.46 -16.00
C GLY A 264 -14.49 -6.50 -15.45
N GLU A 265 -13.99 -6.32 -14.22
CA GLU A 265 -13.15 -7.32 -13.53
C GLU A 265 -14.00 -8.37 -12.82
N ILE A 266 -15.18 -7.99 -12.31
CA ILE A 266 -16.00 -8.87 -11.46
C ILE A 266 -16.77 -9.89 -12.27
N GLU A 267 -17.39 -9.51 -13.40
CA GLU A 267 -18.26 -10.41 -14.16
C GLU A 267 -17.53 -11.67 -14.68
N PRO A 268 -16.30 -11.59 -15.19
CA PRO A 268 -15.53 -12.81 -15.50
C PRO A 268 -15.29 -13.70 -14.28
N LEU A 269 -15.04 -13.12 -13.10
CA LEU A 269 -14.81 -13.87 -11.85
C LEU A 269 -16.10 -14.54 -11.35
N ARG A 270 -17.27 -13.88 -11.50
CA ARG A 270 -18.58 -14.49 -11.22
C ARG A 270 -18.86 -15.68 -12.15
N ALA A 271 -18.56 -15.53 -13.44
CA ALA A 271 -18.69 -16.60 -14.40
C ALA A 271 -17.77 -17.78 -14.05
N LEU A 272 -16.51 -17.50 -13.68
CA LEU A 272 -15.56 -18.51 -13.22
C LEU A 272 -16.07 -19.23 -11.96
N ALA A 273 -16.59 -18.50 -10.97
CA ALA A 273 -17.13 -19.09 -9.74
C ALA A 273 -18.32 -20.03 -10.03
N ARG A 274 -19.17 -19.69 -11.02
CA ARG A 274 -20.24 -20.58 -11.50
C ARG A 274 -19.67 -21.84 -12.13
N ALA A 275 -18.71 -21.70 -13.03
CA ALA A 275 -18.07 -22.84 -13.71
C ALA A 275 -17.35 -23.77 -12.73
N GLU A 276 -16.75 -23.22 -11.68
CA GLU A 276 -16.06 -23.98 -10.62
C GLU A 276 -17.03 -24.54 -9.53
N GLY A 277 -18.34 -24.25 -9.61
CA GLY A 277 -19.35 -24.77 -8.68
C GLY A 277 -19.33 -24.16 -7.29
N ILE A 278 -18.87 -22.92 -7.15
CA ILE A 278 -18.81 -22.20 -5.87
C ILE A 278 -19.61 -20.89 -5.85
N ALA A 279 -20.45 -20.64 -6.85
CA ALA A 279 -21.23 -19.40 -6.93
C ALA A 279 -22.04 -19.13 -5.64
N GLN A 280 -22.65 -20.18 -5.04
CA GLN A 280 -23.50 -20.06 -3.85
C GLN A 280 -22.73 -19.71 -2.58
N CYS A 281 -21.44 -20.00 -2.53
CA CYS A 281 -20.55 -19.67 -1.40
C CYS A 281 -19.54 -18.56 -1.73
N SER A 282 -19.78 -17.78 -2.80
CA SER A 282 -18.92 -16.67 -3.23
C SER A 282 -19.66 -15.35 -3.18
N THR A 283 -19.04 -14.34 -2.58
CA THR A 283 -19.53 -12.96 -2.52
C THR A 283 -18.54 -12.03 -3.22
N PHE A 284 -19.09 -11.15 -4.07
CA PHE A 284 -18.34 -10.13 -4.81
C PHE A 284 -18.94 -8.77 -4.49
N THR A 285 -18.24 -7.91 -3.77
CA THR A 285 -18.80 -6.63 -3.31
C THR A 285 -18.76 -5.54 -4.38
N GLY A 286 -17.83 -5.63 -5.31
CA GLY A 286 -17.46 -4.48 -6.13
C GLY A 286 -16.61 -3.49 -5.35
N ARG A 287 -16.39 -2.32 -5.94
CA ARG A 287 -15.71 -1.21 -5.27
C ARG A 287 -16.51 -0.79 -4.04
N VAL A 288 -15.82 -0.70 -2.92
CA VAL A 288 -16.36 -0.18 -1.65
C VAL A 288 -15.52 1.01 -1.19
N PRO A 289 -16.07 1.93 -0.37
CA PRO A 289 -15.29 2.96 0.30
C PRO A 289 -14.14 2.34 1.11
N HIS A 290 -13.02 3.03 1.21
CA HIS A 290 -11.84 2.50 1.92
C HIS A 290 -12.12 2.18 3.39
N GLU A 291 -12.90 3.04 4.03
CA GLU A 291 -13.35 2.90 5.42
C GLU A 291 -14.20 1.65 5.68
N ASP A 292 -14.89 1.14 4.67
CA ASP A 292 -15.75 -0.04 4.80
C ASP A 292 -14.99 -1.36 4.61
N VAL A 293 -13.79 -1.32 4.00
CA VAL A 293 -12.99 -2.51 3.67
C VAL A 293 -12.72 -3.35 4.92
N ALA A 294 -12.32 -2.72 6.02
CA ALA A 294 -12.04 -3.40 7.28
C ALA A 294 -13.26 -4.17 7.81
N GLY A 295 -14.47 -3.61 7.66
CA GLY A 295 -15.72 -4.27 8.06
C GLY A 295 -16.03 -5.53 7.25
N PHE A 296 -15.67 -5.55 5.95
CA PHE A 296 -15.77 -6.77 5.14
C PHE A 296 -14.72 -7.81 5.55
N MET A 297 -13.47 -7.38 5.73
CA MET A 297 -12.38 -8.28 6.13
C MET A 297 -12.62 -8.89 7.50
N ALA A 298 -13.16 -8.13 8.47
CA ALA A 298 -13.45 -8.60 9.83
C ALA A 298 -14.41 -9.79 9.88
N ARG A 299 -15.21 -10.00 8.82
CA ARG A 299 -16.13 -11.15 8.68
C ARG A 299 -15.47 -12.40 8.11
N SER A 300 -14.16 -12.37 7.90
CA SER A 300 -13.40 -13.46 7.29
C SER A 300 -12.47 -14.11 8.29
N ASP A 301 -11.93 -15.26 7.91
CA ASP A 301 -11.05 -16.08 8.75
C ASP A 301 -9.63 -16.14 8.22
N VAL A 302 -9.48 -16.15 6.89
CA VAL A 302 -8.21 -16.23 6.19
C VAL A 302 -8.17 -15.15 5.12
N PHE A 303 -7.04 -14.48 5.00
CA PHE A 303 -6.79 -13.50 3.95
C PHE A 303 -5.82 -14.05 2.90
N VAL A 304 -6.10 -13.83 1.62
CA VAL A 304 -5.23 -14.24 0.51
C VAL A 304 -4.77 -13.04 -0.31
N LEU A 305 -3.47 -12.93 -0.54
CA LEU A 305 -2.90 -11.99 -1.51
C LEU A 305 -2.02 -12.76 -2.52
N ALA A 306 -2.59 -13.03 -3.70
CA ALA A 306 -1.95 -13.79 -4.76
C ALA A 306 -1.15 -12.93 -5.76
N SER A 307 -0.80 -11.71 -5.40
CA SER A 307 -0.17 -10.71 -6.28
C SER A 307 1.08 -11.24 -6.99
N GLU A 308 1.25 -10.84 -8.24
CA GLU A 308 2.47 -11.07 -9.01
C GLU A 308 3.64 -10.25 -8.50
N VAL A 309 3.38 -8.98 -8.18
CA VAL A 309 4.35 -8.04 -7.62
C VAL A 309 3.68 -7.21 -6.53
N GLU A 310 4.32 -7.08 -5.39
CA GLU A 310 3.87 -6.24 -4.27
C GLU A 310 5.08 -5.75 -3.47
N ALA A 311 5.18 -4.42 -3.26
CA ALA A 311 6.29 -3.84 -2.51
C ALA A 311 5.98 -3.71 -1.01
N GLY A 312 4.84 -3.12 -0.66
CA GLY A 312 4.46 -2.79 0.72
C GLY A 312 3.34 -3.66 1.29
N GLY A 313 2.27 -3.91 0.51
CA GLY A 313 1.20 -4.84 0.91
C GLY A 313 0.36 -4.38 2.10
N THR A 314 -0.06 -3.11 2.15
CA THR A 314 -0.86 -2.55 3.26
C THR A 314 -2.03 -3.45 3.65
N VAL A 315 -2.70 -4.03 2.66
CA VAL A 315 -3.84 -4.93 2.88
C VAL A 315 -3.49 -6.20 3.67
N LEU A 316 -2.23 -6.67 3.62
CA LEU A 316 -1.76 -7.77 4.47
C LEU A 316 -1.63 -7.34 5.93
N ALA A 317 -1.16 -6.12 6.16
CA ALA A 317 -1.08 -5.55 7.51
C ALA A 317 -2.48 -5.28 8.07
N GLU A 318 -3.41 -4.77 7.25
CA GLU A 318 -4.82 -4.57 7.62
C GLU A 318 -5.50 -5.91 7.98
N ALA A 319 -5.26 -6.96 7.19
CA ALA A 319 -5.78 -8.29 7.48
C ALA A 319 -5.27 -8.83 8.84
N GLN A 320 -3.97 -8.69 9.10
CA GLN A 320 -3.38 -9.08 10.38
C GLN A 320 -3.87 -8.19 11.55
N ALA A 321 -4.09 -6.90 11.32
CA ALA A 321 -4.68 -5.99 12.32
C ALA A 321 -6.11 -6.41 12.71
N LEU A 322 -6.80 -7.10 11.81
CA LEU A 322 -8.09 -7.73 12.07
C LEU A 322 -7.98 -9.19 12.59
N GLY A 323 -6.76 -9.69 12.79
CA GLY A 323 -6.50 -11.03 13.29
C GLY A 323 -6.73 -12.16 12.29
N LEU A 324 -6.66 -11.89 10.97
CA LEU A 324 -6.78 -12.91 9.94
C LEU A 324 -5.45 -13.59 9.70
N ALA A 325 -5.45 -14.94 9.60
CA ALA A 325 -4.31 -15.66 9.09
C ALA A 325 -4.12 -15.36 7.59
N CYS A 326 -2.87 -15.12 7.16
CA CYS A 326 -2.58 -14.67 5.79
C CYS A 326 -1.95 -15.77 4.94
N VAL A 327 -2.35 -15.86 3.68
CA VAL A 327 -1.65 -16.62 2.63
C VAL A 327 -1.20 -15.65 1.56
N ALA A 328 0.11 -15.58 1.30
CA ALA A 328 0.65 -14.62 0.34
C ALA A 328 1.62 -15.26 -0.65
N THR A 329 1.65 -14.77 -1.89
CA THR A 329 2.73 -15.06 -2.83
C THR A 329 4.05 -14.52 -2.32
N PRO A 330 5.21 -15.10 -2.74
CA PRO A 330 6.54 -14.73 -2.25
C PRO A 330 7.06 -13.41 -2.88
N THR A 331 6.20 -12.38 -2.92
CA THR A 331 6.55 -11.01 -3.28
C THR A 331 7.40 -10.36 -2.20
N TRP A 332 7.93 -9.18 -2.44
CA TRP A 332 8.64 -8.43 -1.39
C TRP A 332 7.76 -8.19 -0.15
N ALA A 333 6.51 -7.76 -0.37
CA ALA A 333 5.55 -7.60 0.71
C ALA A 333 5.21 -8.93 1.41
N GLY A 334 4.90 -9.98 0.66
CA GLY A 334 4.55 -11.28 1.23
C GLY A 334 5.64 -11.79 2.18
N ARG A 335 6.90 -11.75 1.74
CA ARG A 335 8.06 -12.18 2.55
C ARG A 335 8.35 -11.30 3.76
N PHE A 336 7.95 -10.03 3.72
CA PHE A 336 8.17 -9.10 4.80
C PHE A 336 7.01 -9.07 5.79
N MET A 337 5.77 -9.10 5.28
CA MET A 337 4.58 -8.92 6.09
C MET A 337 4.12 -10.20 6.79
N VAL A 338 4.28 -11.37 6.14
CA VAL A 338 3.71 -12.63 6.65
C VAL A 338 4.80 -13.45 7.33
N GLU A 339 4.77 -13.47 8.66
CA GLU A 339 5.57 -14.34 9.51
C GLU A 339 4.83 -15.67 9.76
N PRO A 340 5.53 -16.75 10.15
CA PRO A 340 4.91 -18.07 10.40
C PRO A 340 3.76 -18.04 11.39
N GLU A 341 3.82 -17.16 12.39
CA GLU A 341 2.80 -16.94 13.41
C GLU A 341 1.54 -16.26 12.89
N CYS A 342 1.65 -15.60 11.73
CA CYS A 342 0.57 -14.85 11.09
C CYS A 342 0.07 -15.48 9.79
N GLY A 343 0.71 -16.57 9.31
CA GLY A 343 0.28 -17.21 8.07
C GLY A 343 1.36 -17.92 7.29
N VAL A 344 1.19 -18.01 5.97
CA VAL A 344 2.05 -18.76 5.06
C VAL A 344 2.44 -17.92 3.84
N VAL A 345 3.74 -17.85 3.57
CA VAL A 345 4.27 -17.37 2.29
C VAL A 345 4.46 -18.57 1.36
N LEU A 346 3.92 -18.48 0.15
CA LEU A 346 4.04 -19.55 -0.85
C LEU A 346 5.49 -19.74 -1.32
N PRO A 347 5.86 -20.94 -1.80
CA PRO A 347 7.19 -21.20 -2.36
C PRO A 347 7.43 -20.34 -3.62
N ALA A 348 8.70 -20.08 -3.94
CA ALA A 348 9.10 -19.24 -5.07
C ALA A 348 8.51 -19.69 -6.42
N ALA A 349 8.34 -20.99 -6.63
CA ALA A 349 7.72 -21.53 -7.85
C ALA A 349 6.30 -21.01 -8.10
N ALA A 350 5.57 -20.61 -7.06
CA ALA A 350 4.21 -20.06 -7.20
C ALA A 350 4.17 -18.75 -8.00
N GLN A 351 5.30 -18.04 -8.16
CA GLN A 351 5.37 -16.83 -8.98
C GLN A 351 5.13 -17.10 -10.47
N ALA A 352 5.31 -18.31 -10.94
CA ALA A 352 4.99 -18.69 -12.33
C ALA A 352 3.50 -18.45 -12.70
N GLY A 353 2.61 -18.36 -11.69
CA GLY A 353 1.17 -18.20 -11.94
C GLY A 353 0.47 -19.47 -12.40
N GLY A 354 -0.75 -19.31 -12.93
CA GLY A 354 -1.53 -20.39 -13.50
C GLY A 354 -1.72 -21.59 -12.57
N GLU A 355 -1.65 -22.80 -13.09
CA GLU A 355 -1.89 -24.03 -12.33
C GLU A 355 -0.88 -24.26 -11.19
N VAL A 356 0.37 -23.82 -11.36
CA VAL A 356 1.39 -23.91 -10.30
C VAL A 356 0.97 -23.07 -9.08
N LEU A 357 0.49 -21.86 -9.31
CA LEU A 357 -0.02 -20.99 -8.26
C LEU A 357 -1.31 -21.54 -7.66
N VAL A 358 -2.28 -21.99 -8.47
CA VAL A 358 -3.53 -22.57 -7.99
C VAL A 358 -3.26 -23.74 -7.05
N SER A 359 -2.37 -24.65 -7.44
CA SER A 359 -1.99 -25.81 -6.63
C SER A 359 -1.28 -25.41 -5.33
N ALA A 360 -0.39 -24.40 -5.37
CA ALA A 360 0.29 -23.89 -4.20
C ALA A 360 -0.68 -23.19 -3.23
N LEU A 361 -1.57 -22.35 -3.75
CA LEU A 361 -2.63 -21.70 -2.98
C LEU A 361 -3.56 -22.72 -2.32
N THR A 362 -4.00 -23.74 -3.09
CA THR A 362 -4.88 -24.78 -2.54
C THR A 362 -4.23 -25.47 -1.34
N ARG A 363 -2.99 -25.93 -1.48
CA ARG A 363 -2.26 -26.58 -0.36
C ARG A 363 -2.10 -25.67 0.85
N ALA A 364 -1.72 -24.40 0.62
CA ALA A 364 -1.54 -23.43 1.70
C ALA A 364 -2.88 -23.13 2.39
N LEU A 365 -3.94 -22.91 1.64
CA LEU A 365 -5.28 -22.66 2.18
C LEU A 365 -5.81 -23.85 2.96
N THR A 366 -5.62 -25.09 2.47
CA THR A 366 -6.00 -26.32 3.19
C THR A 366 -5.29 -26.37 4.55
N ARG A 367 -3.98 -26.13 4.57
CA ARG A 367 -3.20 -26.11 5.82
C ARG A 367 -3.64 -25.00 6.76
N VAL A 368 -3.77 -23.75 6.25
CA VAL A 368 -4.11 -22.58 7.07
C VAL A 368 -5.53 -22.68 7.61
N THR A 369 -6.49 -23.14 6.82
CA THR A 369 -7.88 -23.31 7.29
C THR A 369 -8.01 -24.43 8.31
N ALA A 370 -7.23 -25.49 8.22
CA ALA A 370 -7.14 -26.51 9.28
C ALA A 370 -6.59 -25.91 10.57
N ALA A 371 -5.42 -25.25 10.50
CA ALA A 371 -4.79 -24.62 11.65
C ALA A 371 -5.67 -23.52 12.31
N VAL A 372 -6.47 -22.80 11.50
CA VAL A 372 -7.48 -21.85 12.04
C VAL A 372 -8.59 -22.59 12.80
N ARG A 373 -9.06 -23.75 12.30
CA ARG A 373 -10.05 -24.58 13.01
C ARG A 373 -9.49 -25.14 14.31
N ASP A 374 -8.23 -25.59 14.30
CA ASP A 374 -7.54 -26.18 15.44
C ASP A 374 -7.11 -25.12 16.49
N GLY A 375 -7.23 -23.83 16.17
CA GLY A 375 -6.88 -22.72 17.06
C GLY A 375 -5.39 -22.39 17.10
N ASP A 376 -4.59 -22.92 16.19
CA ASP A 376 -3.15 -22.62 16.08
C ASP A 376 -2.91 -21.15 15.67
N TYR A 377 -3.75 -20.60 14.79
CA TYR A 377 -3.79 -19.18 14.47
C TYR A 377 -4.82 -18.46 15.35
N ARG A 378 -4.36 -17.83 16.42
CA ARG A 378 -5.20 -17.06 17.34
C ARG A 378 -5.33 -15.62 16.88
N PRO A 379 -6.55 -15.13 16.57
CA PRO A 379 -6.77 -13.78 16.07
C PRO A 379 -6.16 -12.67 16.93
N GLU A 380 -6.24 -12.81 18.26
CA GLU A 380 -5.72 -11.84 19.20
C GLU A 380 -4.18 -11.75 19.14
N ALA A 381 -3.50 -12.91 18.99
CA ALA A 381 -2.05 -12.95 18.86
C ALA A 381 -1.58 -12.33 17.53
N ILE A 382 -2.28 -12.64 16.43
CA ILE A 382 -2.00 -12.03 15.11
C ILE A 382 -2.20 -10.51 15.20
N ARG A 383 -3.31 -10.04 15.81
CA ARG A 383 -3.62 -8.62 15.98
C ARG A 383 -2.57 -7.90 16.83
N ALA A 384 -2.16 -8.49 17.94
CA ALA A 384 -1.12 -7.94 18.81
C ALA A 384 0.19 -7.79 18.05
N ARG A 385 0.60 -8.82 17.31
CA ARG A 385 1.80 -8.81 16.48
C ARG A 385 1.73 -7.75 15.38
N ALA A 386 0.58 -7.59 14.72
CA ALA A 386 0.37 -6.55 13.72
C ALA A 386 0.49 -5.15 14.32
N ARG A 387 -0.04 -4.91 15.52
CA ARG A 387 0.07 -3.62 16.23
C ARG A 387 1.51 -3.26 16.57
N GLU A 388 2.32 -4.25 16.99
CA GLU A 388 3.75 -4.07 17.27
C GLU A 388 4.58 -3.75 16.02
N ARG A 389 4.14 -4.17 14.84
CA ARG A 389 4.91 -4.01 13.59
C ARG A 389 4.41 -2.90 12.70
N PHE A 390 3.10 -2.68 12.67
CA PHE A 390 2.43 -1.81 11.69
C PHE A 390 1.53 -0.76 12.34
N GLY A 391 1.46 -0.68 13.68
CA GLY A 391 0.65 0.30 14.39
C GLY A 391 1.17 1.72 14.20
N GLU A 392 0.29 2.70 14.39
CA GLU A 392 0.55 4.13 14.18
C GLU A 392 1.78 4.62 14.97
N LYS A 393 1.96 4.18 16.23
CA LYS A 393 3.11 4.57 17.07
C LYS A 393 4.45 4.15 16.46
N ILE A 394 4.53 2.95 15.91
CA ILE A 394 5.76 2.43 15.30
C ILE A 394 6.10 3.23 14.05
N PHE A 395 5.09 3.50 13.21
CA PHE A 395 5.26 4.33 12.02
C PHE A 395 5.73 5.74 12.36
N VAL A 396 5.13 6.38 13.36
CA VAL A 396 5.49 7.73 13.79
C VAL A 396 6.93 7.77 14.32
N SER A 397 7.33 6.81 15.16
CA SER A 397 8.70 6.74 15.70
C SER A 397 9.74 6.57 14.58
N ALA A 398 9.53 5.60 13.70
CA ALA A 398 10.41 5.37 12.55
C ALA A 398 10.48 6.59 11.61
N SER A 399 9.34 7.28 11.41
CA SER A 399 9.29 8.50 10.59
C SER A 399 10.07 9.65 11.22
N LEU A 400 10.03 9.83 12.53
CA LEU A 400 10.80 10.87 13.22
C LEU A 400 12.29 10.65 13.07
N GLU A 401 12.79 9.43 13.31
CA GLU A 401 14.20 9.07 13.12
C GLU A 401 14.66 9.33 11.68
N PHE A 402 13.82 8.95 10.72
CA PHE A 402 14.05 9.16 9.30
C PHE A 402 14.13 10.65 8.92
N TYR A 403 13.26 11.48 9.50
CA TYR A 403 13.30 12.93 9.26
C TYR A 403 14.51 13.60 9.92
N GLU A 404 14.95 13.15 11.09
CA GLU A 404 16.19 13.61 11.71
C GLU A 404 17.41 13.32 10.83
N GLN A 405 17.45 12.16 10.17
CA GLN A 405 18.52 11.86 9.21
C GLN A 405 18.47 12.79 7.99
N ALA A 406 17.27 13.07 7.47
CA ALA A 406 17.10 14.01 6.36
C ALA A 406 17.62 15.41 6.72
N LEU A 407 17.44 15.84 7.98
CA LEU A 407 17.97 17.10 8.49
C LEU A 407 19.49 17.09 8.62
N ARG A 408 20.09 16.02 9.15
CA ARG A 408 21.57 15.86 9.22
C ARG A 408 22.19 15.82 7.82
N GLY A 409 21.53 15.19 6.85
CA GLY A 409 22.01 15.13 5.46
C GLY A 409 21.99 16.50 4.74
N ARG A 410 21.25 17.49 5.24
CA ARG A 410 21.23 18.86 4.73
C ARG A 410 22.58 19.56 4.96
N THR A 411 23.15 19.42 6.15
CA THR A 411 24.41 20.10 6.54
C THR A 411 25.65 19.56 5.82
N LEU A 412 25.55 18.37 5.18
CA LEU A 412 26.66 17.77 4.43
C LEU A 412 26.64 18.12 2.92
N ASN A 413 25.59 18.76 2.45
CA ASN A 413 25.40 19.14 1.04
C ASN A 413 25.47 20.68 0.81
N GLU A 414 25.65 21.48 1.85
CA GLU A 414 26.05 22.89 1.82
C GLU A 414 27.57 23.01 1.79
#